data_5865916ab42ae05c2e7b2f2762767536
#
_entry.id   5865916ab42ae05c2e7b2f2762767536
#
_cell.length_a   1.000
_cell.length_b   1.000
_cell.length_c   1.000
_cell.angle_alpha   90.00
_cell.angle_beta   90.00
_cell.angle_gamma   90.00
#
_symmetry.space_group_name_H-M   'P 1'
#
loop_
_entity.id
_entity.type
_entity.pdbx_description
1 polymer ?
#
loop_
_entity_poly.entity_id
_entity_poly.type
_entity_poly.pdbx_seq_one_letter_code
_entity_poly.pdbx_strand_id
1 'polypeptide(L)'
;MAGPSPSVAALGYVAASLTTLSFFPQAIKTLRSGDTSAISLRMYVLFTSGIALWGLYGLLTGDGPLIIANAITLVSAGLILERKARAVLSGRALRARARGR
;
A
#
# COMPACT_ATOMS: atom_id res chain seq x y z
N MET A 1 9.29 -4.97 28.29
CA MET A 1 8.82 -6.27 27.80
C MET A 1 9.78 -6.84 26.78
N ALA A 2 10.10 -8.10 26.93
CA ALA A 2 10.94 -8.77 25.96
C ALA A 2 10.16 -8.96 24.65
N GLY A 3 10.81 -8.74 23.54
CA GLY A 3 10.24 -9.00 22.23
C GLY A 3 10.14 -10.50 21.93
N PRO A 4 9.71 -10.90 20.76
CA PRO A 4 9.65 -12.31 20.37
C PRO A 4 11.04 -12.94 20.37
N SER A 5 11.08 -14.27 20.54
CA SER A 5 12.35 -15.00 20.46
C SER A 5 12.98 -14.82 19.08
N PRO A 6 14.31 -15.03 18.95
CA PRO A 6 14.97 -14.89 17.64
C PRO A 6 14.36 -15.75 16.54
N SER A 7 13.91 -16.96 16.86
CA SER A 7 13.26 -17.84 15.88
C SER A 7 11.88 -17.32 15.46
N VAL A 8 11.12 -16.77 16.37
CA VAL A 8 9.81 -16.16 16.06
C VAL A 8 10.01 -14.88 15.23
N ALA A 9 11.00 -14.06 15.60
CA ALA A 9 11.34 -12.87 14.82
C ALA A 9 11.77 -13.24 13.40
N ALA A 10 12.57 -14.29 13.24
CA ALA A 10 13.00 -14.78 11.93
C ALA A 10 11.80 -15.20 11.06
N LEU A 11 10.83 -15.89 11.68
CA LEU A 11 9.60 -16.26 10.99
C LEU A 11 8.85 -15.01 10.48
N GLY A 12 8.75 -13.98 11.31
CA GLY A 12 8.14 -12.71 10.94
C GLY A 12 8.85 -12.03 9.77
N TYR A 13 10.18 -11.99 9.78
CA TYR A 13 10.95 -11.40 8.69
C TYR A 13 10.81 -12.19 7.39
N VAL A 14 10.81 -13.52 7.45
CA VAL A 14 10.61 -14.36 6.27
C VAL A 14 9.22 -14.13 5.69
N ALA A 15 8.20 -14.16 6.52
CA ALA A 15 6.81 -13.94 6.11
C ALA A 15 6.63 -12.55 5.48
N ALA A 16 7.15 -11.52 6.14
CA ALA A 16 7.08 -10.13 5.66
C ALA A 16 7.79 -9.98 4.31
N SER A 17 8.95 -10.63 4.15
CA SER A 17 9.70 -10.61 2.90
C SER A 17 8.91 -11.23 1.75
N LEU A 18 8.31 -12.40 1.99
CA LEU A 18 7.53 -13.09 0.96
C LEU A 18 6.33 -12.28 0.51
N THR A 19 5.56 -11.75 1.45
CA THR A 19 4.36 -10.95 1.12
C THR A 19 4.72 -9.65 0.45
N THR A 20 5.75 -8.97 0.91
CA THR A 20 6.21 -7.71 0.32
C THR A 20 6.76 -7.92 -1.09
N LEU A 21 7.59 -8.94 -1.29
CA LEU A 21 8.14 -9.26 -2.60
C LEU A 21 7.05 -9.66 -3.60
N SER A 22 6.02 -10.36 -3.14
CA SER A 22 4.91 -10.74 -4.03
C SER A 22 4.08 -9.55 -4.48
N PHE A 23 4.01 -8.50 -3.67
CA PHE A 23 3.29 -7.27 -4.00
C PHE A 23 4.05 -6.40 -5.01
N PHE A 24 5.37 -6.37 -4.94
CA PHE A 24 6.22 -5.45 -5.72
C PHE A 24 6.06 -5.56 -7.24
N PRO A 25 6.06 -6.75 -7.86
CA PRO A 25 5.94 -6.82 -9.31
C PRO A 25 4.66 -6.16 -9.82
N GLN A 26 3.55 -6.35 -9.13
CA GLN A 26 2.29 -5.72 -9.48
C GLN A 26 2.32 -4.21 -9.26
N ALA A 27 2.92 -3.75 -8.18
CA ALA A 27 3.07 -2.33 -7.90
C ALA A 27 3.90 -1.64 -8.99
N ILE A 28 5.02 -2.22 -9.36
CA ILE A 28 5.88 -1.70 -10.41
C ILE A 28 5.15 -1.65 -11.75
N LYS A 29 4.45 -2.71 -12.10
CA LYS A 29 3.69 -2.79 -13.36
C LYS A 29 2.62 -1.70 -13.41
N THR A 30 1.87 -1.51 -12.34
CA THR A 30 0.83 -0.49 -12.23
C THR A 30 1.42 0.91 -12.36
N LEU A 31 2.52 1.19 -11.68
CA LEU A 31 3.16 2.51 -11.69
C LEU A 31 3.78 2.82 -13.05
N ARG A 32 4.37 1.83 -13.72
CA ARG A 32 4.97 2.02 -15.05
C ARG A 32 3.93 2.24 -16.13
N SER A 33 2.86 1.47 -16.13
CA SER A 33 1.80 1.57 -17.14
C SER A 33 0.89 2.77 -16.90
N GLY A 34 0.78 3.22 -15.65
CA GLY A 34 -0.19 4.25 -15.27
C GLY A 34 -1.63 3.75 -15.31
N ASP A 35 -1.84 2.48 -15.62
CA ASP A 35 -3.18 1.91 -15.74
C ASP A 35 -3.67 1.43 -14.37
N THR A 36 -4.60 2.19 -13.81
CA THR A 36 -5.23 1.88 -12.53
C THR A 36 -6.71 1.46 -12.70
N SER A 37 -7.12 1.10 -13.92
CA SER A 37 -8.52 0.81 -14.22
C SER A 37 -9.09 -0.36 -13.42
N ALA A 38 -8.25 -1.37 -13.11
CA ALA A 38 -8.66 -2.53 -12.32
C ALA A 38 -8.64 -2.28 -10.81
N ILE A 39 -8.21 -1.09 -10.37
CA ILE A 39 -8.04 -0.77 -8.96
C ILE A 39 -9.24 0.02 -8.46
N SER A 40 -9.82 -0.41 -7.33
CA SER A 40 -10.88 0.33 -6.66
C SER A 40 -10.27 1.41 -5.76
N LEU A 41 -10.67 2.65 -5.98
CA LEU A 41 -10.22 3.77 -5.13
C LEU A 41 -10.59 3.54 -3.67
N ARG A 42 -11.85 3.15 -3.42
CA ARG A 42 -12.33 2.89 -2.05
C ARG A 42 -11.51 1.82 -1.36
N MET A 43 -11.27 0.70 -2.06
CA MET A 43 -10.46 -0.39 -1.51
C MET A 43 -9.05 0.08 -1.16
N TYR A 44 -8.42 0.85 -2.05
CA TYR A 44 -7.05 1.31 -1.81
C TYR A 44 -6.96 2.35 -0.70
N VAL A 45 -7.98 3.19 -0.54
CA VAL A 45 -8.03 4.13 0.61
C VAL A 45 -8.08 3.33 1.92
N LEU A 46 -8.94 2.33 2.01
CA LEU A 46 -9.06 1.47 3.20
C LEU A 46 -7.78 0.67 3.43
N PHE A 47 -7.22 0.09 2.38
CA PHE A 47 -6.01 -0.72 2.43
C PHE A 47 -4.81 0.11 2.91
N THR A 48 -4.59 1.28 2.30
CA THR A 48 -3.48 2.17 2.63
C THR A 48 -3.62 2.68 4.07
N SER A 49 -4.83 3.02 4.49
CA SER A 49 -5.10 3.44 5.87
C SER A 49 -4.78 2.32 6.87
N GLY A 50 -5.18 1.10 6.55
CA GLY A 50 -4.88 -0.07 7.37
C GLY A 50 -3.38 -0.32 7.49
N ILE A 51 -2.64 -0.22 6.39
CA ILE A 51 -1.19 -0.38 6.39
C ILE A 51 -0.54 0.68 7.27
N ALA A 52 -0.98 1.93 7.18
CA ALA A 52 -0.45 3.01 8.01
C ALA A 52 -0.69 2.75 9.50
N LEU A 53 -1.89 2.29 9.86
CA LEU A 53 -2.22 1.96 11.25
C LEU A 53 -1.42 0.76 11.75
N TRP A 54 -1.24 -0.27 10.94
CA TRP A 54 -0.40 -1.42 11.29
C TRP A 54 1.06 -1.02 11.46
N GLY A 55 1.56 -0.11 10.63
CA GLY A 55 2.90 0.44 10.77
C GLY A 55 3.07 1.19 12.09
N LEU A 56 2.07 1.99 12.46
CA LEU A 56 2.06 2.69 13.74
C LEU A 56 2.03 1.70 14.90
N TYR A 57 1.19 0.68 14.83
CA TYR A 57 1.14 -0.38 15.84
C TYR A 57 2.50 -1.06 15.98
N GLY A 58 3.17 -1.34 14.86
CA GLY A 58 4.50 -1.92 14.87
C GLY A 58 5.52 -1.03 15.56
N LEU A 59 5.48 0.29 15.31
CA LEU A 59 6.37 1.24 15.98
C LEU A 59 6.14 1.28 17.49
N LEU A 60 4.87 1.27 17.90
CA LEU A 60 4.51 1.34 19.32
C LEU A 60 4.87 0.06 20.08
N THR A 61 4.85 -1.08 19.40
CA THR A 61 5.16 -2.38 20.00
C THR A 61 6.61 -2.84 19.75
N GLY A 62 7.38 -2.10 18.93
CA GLY A 62 8.75 -2.46 18.60
C GLY A 62 8.85 -3.71 17.73
N ASP A 63 7.85 -3.97 16.87
CA ASP A 63 7.83 -5.14 16.00
C ASP A 63 8.55 -4.84 14.69
N GLY A 64 9.83 -5.26 14.60
CA GLY A 64 10.67 -4.96 13.44
C GLY A 64 10.11 -5.44 12.11
N PRO A 65 9.73 -6.72 11.95
CA PRO A 65 9.14 -7.20 10.70
C PRO A 65 7.90 -6.41 10.26
N LEU A 66 7.04 -6.09 11.21
CA LEU A 66 5.80 -5.36 10.95
C LEU A 66 6.10 -3.92 10.50
N ILE A 67 7.07 -3.26 11.15
CA ILE A 67 7.49 -1.90 10.78
C ILE A 67 8.01 -1.87 9.34
N ILE A 68 8.96 -2.76 9.02
CA ILE A 68 9.62 -2.78 7.72
C ILE A 68 8.64 -3.10 6.60
N ALA A 69 7.85 -4.16 6.78
CA ALA A 69 6.90 -4.60 5.77
C ALA A 69 5.85 -3.51 5.48
N ASN A 70 5.30 -2.90 6.52
CA ASN A 70 4.27 -1.88 6.34
C ASN A 70 4.85 -0.57 5.79
N ALA A 71 6.08 -0.20 6.16
CA ALA A 71 6.73 0.98 5.60
C ALA A 71 6.93 0.85 4.10
N ILE A 72 7.46 -0.28 3.64
CA ILE A 72 7.68 -0.54 2.21
C ILE A 72 6.36 -0.59 1.45
N THR A 73 5.38 -1.33 1.98
CA THR A 73 4.06 -1.46 1.35
C THR A 73 3.32 -0.13 1.35
N LEU A 74 3.47 0.68 2.39
CA LEU A 74 2.83 2.00 2.47
C LEU A 74 3.32 2.93 1.36
N VAL A 75 4.62 2.96 1.09
CA VAL A 75 5.17 3.76 -0.01
C VAL A 75 4.58 3.30 -1.34
N SER A 76 4.60 2.00 -1.61
CA SER A 76 4.06 1.44 -2.85
C SER A 76 2.57 1.67 -2.99
N ALA A 77 1.79 1.36 -1.96
CA ALA A 77 0.34 1.53 -1.96
C ALA A 77 -0.06 3.00 -2.05
N GLY A 78 0.68 3.88 -1.37
CA GLY A 78 0.45 5.31 -1.42
C GLY A 78 0.65 5.89 -2.82
N LEU A 79 1.70 5.44 -3.53
CA LEU A 79 1.94 5.86 -4.91
C LEU A 79 0.83 5.37 -5.86
N ILE A 80 0.39 4.14 -5.69
CA ILE A 80 -0.72 3.58 -6.49
C ILE A 80 -2.01 4.35 -6.19
N LEU A 81 -2.29 4.60 -4.91
CA LEU A 81 -3.48 5.36 -4.49
C LEU A 81 -3.48 6.77 -5.10
N GLU A 82 -2.34 7.45 -5.09
CA GLU A 82 -2.19 8.76 -5.69
C GLU A 82 -2.52 8.73 -7.18
N ARG A 83 -1.98 7.74 -7.91
CA ARG A 83 -2.24 7.58 -9.34
C ARG A 83 -3.71 7.30 -9.61
N LYS A 84 -4.33 6.43 -8.81
CA LYS A 84 -5.75 6.12 -8.93
C LYS A 84 -6.62 7.34 -8.64
N ALA A 85 -6.29 8.09 -7.60
CA ALA A 85 -7.04 9.29 -7.23
C ALA A 85 -6.97 10.34 -8.36
N ARG A 86 -5.80 10.54 -8.95
CA ARG A 86 -5.64 11.45 -10.08
C ARG A 86 -6.48 11.01 -11.28
N ALA A 87 -6.47 9.70 -11.58
CA ALA A 87 -7.25 9.17 -12.71
C ALA A 87 -8.75 9.37 -12.49
N VAL A 88 -9.25 9.13 -11.28
CA VAL A 88 -10.67 9.33 -10.94
C VAL A 88 -11.04 10.81 -11.02
N LEU A 89 -10.23 11.70 -10.45
CA LEU A 89 -10.50 13.13 -10.47
C LEU A 89 -10.45 13.69 -11.90
N SER A 90 -9.48 13.28 -12.70
CA SER A 90 -9.39 13.67 -14.12
C SER A 90 -10.61 13.20 -14.90
N GLY A 91 -11.06 11.96 -14.69
CA GLY A 91 -12.24 11.44 -15.34
C GLY A 91 -13.50 12.21 -14.96
N ARG A 92 -13.65 12.58 -13.70
CA ARG A 92 -14.77 13.39 -13.23
C ARG A 92 -14.75 14.80 -13.85
N ALA A 93 -13.56 15.41 -13.92
CA ALA A 93 -13.40 16.73 -14.51
C ALA A 93 -13.76 16.72 -16.01
N LEU A 94 -13.33 15.70 -16.75
CA LEU A 94 -13.66 15.55 -18.16
C LEU A 94 -15.16 15.35 -18.38
N ARG A 95 -15.81 14.55 -17.54
CA ARG A 95 -17.26 14.34 -17.60
C ARG A 95 -18.03 15.62 -17.31
N ALA A 96 -17.58 16.39 -16.33
CA ALA A 96 -18.20 17.68 -16.01
C ALA A 96 -18.10 18.66 -17.17
N ARG A 97 -16.93 18.72 -17.83
CA ARG A 97 -16.74 19.55 -19.03
C ARG A 97 -17.67 19.11 -20.18
N ALA A 98 -17.77 17.82 -20.39
CA ALA A 98 -18.64 17.29 -21.45
C ALA A 98 -20.11 17.61 -21.20
N ARG A 99 -20.55 17.59 -19.92
CA ARG A 99 -21.92 17.94 -19.55
C ARG A 99 -22.21 19.42 -19.69
N GLY A 100 -21.20 20.26 -19.48
CA GLY A 100 -21.34 21.71 -19.57
C GLY A 100 -21.40 22.25 -21.00
N ARG A 101 -21.17 21.42 -21.98
CA ARG A 101 -21.32 21.78 -23.39
C ARG A 101 -22.76 21.48 -23.87
#